data_202edad06c89d08c28e0e918b7d482c4
#
_entry.id   202edad06c89d08c28e0e918b7d482c4
#
_cell.length_a   1.000
_cell.length_b   1.000
_cell.length_c   1.000
_cell.angle_alpha   90.00
_cell.angle_beta   90.00
_cell.angle_gamma   90.00
#
_symmetry.space_group_name_H-M   'P 1'
#
loop_
_entity.id
_entity.type
_entity.pdbx_description
1 polymer ?
#
loop_
_entity_poly.entity_id
_entity_poly.type
_entity_poly.pdbx_seq_one_letter_code
_entity_poly.pdbx_strand_id
1 'polypeptide(L)'
;MAKKVFVSGCYDMLHSGHVAFFKDAARYGDLYVGIGSDATILGLKARQTVCSEAERLYMVKAIRHVKDACINEGSGMMDFVKSVERIKPDIFVVNEDGDSDVKRTFCEERGIEYVVLKRVPDAGLEARSTTAIRTTVKSRLPFRLDLAGTWIDQPHVSKFHPGWALTISLEPTIEFE
;
A
#
# COMPACT_ATOMS: atom_id res chain seq x y z
N MET A 1 13.09 0.15 -29.52
CA MET A 1 13.08 0.57 -28.09
C MET A 1 12.14 -0.37 -27.35
N ALA A 2 12.40 -0.66 -26.07
CA ALA A 2 11.45 -1.43 -25.28
C ALA A 2 10.15 -0.63 -25.10
N LYS A 3 8.98 -1.32 -25.09
CA LYS A 3 7.70 -0.69 -24.78
C LYS A 3 7.74 -0.10 -23.36
N LYS A 4 7.11 1.04 -23.16
CA LYS A 4 6.91 1.62 -21.82
C LYS A 4 5.63 1.07 -21.22
N VAL A 5 5.76 0.49 -20.05
CA VAL A 5 4.65 -0.07 -19.26
C VAL A 5 4.38 0.84 -18.08
N PHE A 6 3.12 1.16 -17.81
CA PHE A 6 2.73 1.98 -16.68
C PHE A 6 1.76 1.23 -15.76
N VAL A 7 1.97 1.38 -14.47
CA VAL A 7 1.06 0.91 -13.43
C VAL A 7 0.82 2.03 -12.43
N SER A 8 -0.36 2.09 -11.82
CA SER A 8 -0.65 3.04 -10.75
C SER A 8 -1.26 2.36 -9.54
N GLY A 9 -0.88 2.81 -8.33
CA GLY A 9 -1.41 2.27 -7.11
C GLY A 9 -0.93 2.97 -5.85
N CYS A 10 -1.45 2.52 -4.70
CA CYS A 10 -1.08 3.07 -3.39
C CYS A 10 0.30 2.58 -2.91
N TYR A 11 0.56 1.28 -3.03
CA TYR A 11 1.79 0.59 -2.59
C TYR A 11 2.19 0.86 -1.14
N ASP A 12 1.19 1.13 -0.28
CA ASP A 12 1.39 1.27 1.15
C ASP A 12 1.67 -0.11 1.80
N MET A 13 2.60 -0.16 2.77
CA MET A 13 3.07 -1.43 3.35
C MET A 13 3.51 -2.40 2.25
N LEU A 14 4.55 -2.05 1.50
CA LEU A 14 5.07 -2.87 0.40
C LEU A 14 5.25 -4.33 0.83
N HIS A 15 4.72 -5.28 0.04
CA HIS A 15 4.74 -6.70 0.33
C HIS A 15 4.97 -7.53 -0.94
N SER A 16 5.18 -8.85 -0.78
CA SER A 16 5.47 -9.79 -1.88
C SER A 16 4.49 -9.72 -3.04
N GLY A 17 3.20 -9.49 -2.78
CA GLY A 17 2.18 -9.35 -3.83
C GLY A 17 2.40 -8.14 -4.73
N HIS A 18 2.90 -7.01 -4.22
CA HIS A 18 3.28 -5.87 -5.05
C HIS A 18 4.51 -6.19 -5.91
N VAL A 19 5.51 -6.87 -5.35
CA VAL A 19 6.72 -7.27 -6.08
C VAL A 19 6.39 -8.25 -7.19
N ALA A 20 5.52 -9.24 -6.94
CA ALA A 20 5.06 -10.19 -7.95
C ALA A 20 4.34 -9.46 -9.10
N PHE A 21 3.44 -8.52 -8.78
CA PHE A 21 2.76 -7.70 -9.78
C PHE A 21 3.74 -6.89 -10.65
N PHE A 22 4.74 -6.24 -10.04
CA PHE A 22 5.76 -5.51 -10.80
C PHE A 22 6.60 -6.43 -11.68
N LYS A 23 6.95 -7.62 -11.19
CA LYS A 23 7.65 -8.64 -11.97
C LYS A 23 6.86 -9.05 -13.21
N ASP A 24 5.55 -9.27 -13.06
CA ASP A 24 4.70 -9.68 -14.16
C ASP A 24 4.42 -8.52 -15.13
N ALA A 25 4.19 -7.31 -14.65
CA ALA A 25 4.04 -6.13 -15.47
C ALA A 25 5.32 -5.82 -16.29
N ALA A 26 6.50 -5.99 -15.70
CA ALA A 26 7.77 -5.77 -16.37
C ALA A 26 8.07 -6.74 -17.53
N ARG A 27 7.29 -7.83 -17.68
CA ARG A 27 7.41 -8.72 -18.85
C ARG A 27 6.93 -8.06 -20.14
N TYR A 28 6.15 -7.01 -20.05
CA TYR A 28 5.63 -6.27 -21.19
C TYR A 28 6.57 -5.17 -21.68
N GLY A 29 7.57 -4.77 -20.87
CA GLY A 29 8.54 -3.73 -21.21
C GLY A 29 9.14 -3.02 -20.01
N ASP A 30 9.69 -1.82 -20.24
CA ASP A 30 10.24 -0.95 -19.18
C ASP A 30 9.13 -0.44 -18.26
N LEU A 31 9.13 -0.87 -16.99
CA LEU A 31 8.05 -0.59 -16.03
C LEU A 31 8.24 0.78 -15.34
N TYR A 32 7.26 1.62 -15.48
CA TYR A 32 7.10 2.90 -14.77
C TYR A 32 5.94 2.81 -13.79
N VAL A 33 6.16 3.29 -12.56
CA VAL A 33 5.17 3.17 -11.47
C VAL A 33 4.71 4.54 -11.00
N GLY A 34 3.40 4.80 -11.12
CA GLY A 34 2.74 5.94 -10.50
C GLY A 34 2.27 5.59 -9.07
N ILE A 35 2.62 6.42 -8.10
CA ILE A 35 2.26 6.23 -6.69
C ILE A 35 1.25 7.29 -6.29
N GLY A 36 0.09 6.88 -5.81
CA GLY A 36 -0.91 7.82 -5.28
C GLY A 36 -0.36 8.61 -4.09
N SER A 37 -0.55 9.94 -4.11
CA SER A 37 -0.13 10.81 -3.02
C SER A 37 -0.83 10.47 -1.69
N ASP A 38 -0.27 10.89 -0.57
CA ASP A 38 -0.89 10.69 0.75
C ASP A 38 -2.27 11.37 0.81
N ALA A 39 -2.40 12.56 0.22
CA ALA A 39 -3.67 13.27 0.10
C ALA A 39 -4.71 12.50 -0.73
N THR A 40 -4.31 11.93 -1.87
CA THR A 40 -5.19 11.11 -2.72
C THR A 40 -5.67 9.87 -1.96
N ILE A 41 -4.77 9.18 -1.26
CA ILE A 41 -5.13 7.96 -0.52
C ILE A 41 -6.06 8.29 0.65
N LEU A 42 -5.79 9.38 1.38
CA LEU A 42 -6.70 9.85 2.44
C LEU A 42 -8.11 10.13 1.91
N GLY A 43 -8.21 10.82 0.78
CA GLY A 43 -9.50 11.12 0.15
C GLY A 43 -10.25 9.89 -0.35
N LEU A 44 -9.54 8.90 -0.92
CA LEU A 44 -10.16 7.69 -1.48
C LEU A 44 -10.50 6.61 -0.43
N LYS A 45 -9.71 6.51 0.64
CA LYS A 45 -9.81 5.39 1.61
C LYS A 45 -10.18 5.84 3.02
N ALA A 46 -10.42 7.14 3.24
CA ALA A 46 -10.72 7.74 4.54
C ALA A 46 -9.72 7.32 5.66
N ARG A 47 -8.46 7.05 5.28
CA ARG A 47 -7.39 6.67 6.20
C ARG A 47 -6.04 7.14 5.73
N GLN A 48 -5.15 7.40 6.67
CA GLN A 48 -3.76 7.71 6.38
C GLN A 48 -2.98 6.47 5.91
N THR A 49 -1.94 6.69 5.13
CA THR A 49 -0.93 5.70 4.78
C THR A 49 -0.06 5.40 6.00
N VAL A 50 0.52 4.20 6.08
CA VAL A 50 1.51 3.84 7.10
C VAL A 50 2.86 4.43 6.74
N CYS A 51 3.25 4.27 5.45
CA CYS A 51 4.47 4.85 4.90
C CYS A 51 4.11 6.12 4.13
N SER A 52 4.84 7.20 4.35
CA SER A 52 4.68 8.44 3.58
C SER A 52 4.89 8.21 2.08
N GLU A 53 4.34 9.08 1.24
CA GLU A 53 4.54 8.98 -0.22
C GLU A 53 6.01 8.98 -0.62
N ALA A 54 6.86 9.72 0.12
CA ALA A 54 8.30 9.74 -0.10
C ALA A 54 8.96 8.39 0.20
N GLU A 55 8.60 7.72 1.31
CA GLU A 55 9.08 6.39 1.65
C GLU A 55 8.60 5.34 0.65
N ARG A 56 7.32 5.41 0.24
CA ARG A 56 6.76 4.50 -0.76
C ARG A 56 7.48 4.65 -2.11
N LEU A 57 7.77 5.88 -2.53
CA LEU A 57 8.54 6.18 -3.72
C LEU A 57 9.96 5.59 -3.63
N TYR A 58 10.63 5.81 -2.50
CA TYR A 58 11.97 5.29 -2.26
C TYR A 58 12.02 3.75 -2.37
N MET A 59 11.08 3.06 -1.69
CA MET A 59 11.00 1.60 -1.72
C MET A 59 10.68 1.05 -3.11
N VAL A 60 9.74 1.66 -3.83
CA VAL A 60 9.34 1.22 -5.16
C VAL A 60 10.48 1.39 -6.16
N LYS A 61 11.24 2.50 -6.09
CA LYS A 61 12.42 2.72 -6.93
C LYS A 61 13.54 1.70 -6.69
N ALA A 62 13.63 1.12 -5.51
CA ALA A 62 14.62 0.10 -5.18
C ALA A 62 14.27 -1.30 -5.73
N ILE A 63 13.07 -1.50 -6.30
CA ILE A 63 12.66 -2.79 -6.84
C ILE A 63 13.28 -2.99 -8.21
N ARG A 64 14.04 -4.07 -8.38
CA ARG A 64 14.79 -4.38 -9.62
C ARG A 64 13.96 -4.46 -10.89
N HIS A 65 12.64 -4.67 -10.78
CA HIS A 65 11.71 -4.75 -11.92
C HIS A 65 11.19 -3.38 -12.35
N VAL A 66 11.42 -2.34 -11.56
CA VAL A 66 10.94 -0.98 -11.81
C VAL A 66 12.04 -0.17 -12.49
N LYS A 67 11.73 0.40 -13.64
CA LYS A 67 12.63 1.30 -14.37
C LYS A 67 12.70 2.67 -13.72
N ASP A 68 11.54 3.22 -13.38
CA ASP A 68 11.41 4.48 -12.61
C ASP A 68 10.03 4.56 -11.96
N ALA A 69 9.89 5.42 -10.96
CA ALA A 69 8.64 5.68 -10.27
C ALA A 69 8.47 7.17 -9.96
N CYS A 70 7.22 7.61 -9.88
CA CYS A 70 6.87 8.98 -9.51
C CYS A 70 5.61 9.02 -8.64
N ILE A 71 5.47 10.09 -7.87
CA ILE A 71 4.23 10.39 -7.18
C ILE A 71 3.27 11.02 -8.20
N ASN A 72 2.02 10.53 -8.23
CA ASN A 72 0.97 11.10 -9.08
C ASN A 72 0.56 12.49 -8.58
N GLU A 73 0.44 13.44 -9.50
CA GLU A 73 0.14 14.83 -9.19
C GLU A 73 -1.37 15.16 -9.22
N GLY A 74 -2.20 14.17 -9.53
CA GLY A 74 -3.66 14.32 -9.58
C GLY A 74 -4.34 13.99 -8.26
N SER A 75 -5.66 13.83 -8.32
CA SER A 75 -6.51 13.41 -7.20
C SER A 75 -7.54 12.38 -7.64
N GLY A 76 -8.11 11.66 -6.67
CA GLY A 76 -9.13 10.65 -6.93
C GLY A 76 -8.61 9.43 -7.69
N MET A 77 -9.53 8.67 -8.31
CA MET A 77 -9.19 7.42 -9.00
C MET A 77 -8.33 7.60 -10.26
N MET A 78 -8.32 8.80 -10.83
CA MET A 78 -7.57 9.16 -12.04
C MET A 78 -6.38 10.06 -11.74
N ASP A 79 -5.80 9.97 -10.56
CA ASP A 79 -4.67 10.79 -10.11
C ASP A 79 -3.43 10.68 -11.02
N PHE A 80 -3.33 9.60 -11.77
CA PHE A 80 -2.20 9.26 -12.66
C PHE A 80 -2.20 9.97 -14.03
N VAL A 81 -3.25 10.71 -14.39
CA VAL A 81 -3.40 11.30 -15.75
C VAL A 81 -2.16 12.08 -16.15
N LYS A 82 -1.69 13.01 -15.34
CA LYS A 82 -0.48 13.80 -15.62
C LYS A 82 0.79 12.93 -15.74
N SER A 83 0.88 11.87 -14.95
CA SER A 83 2.00 10.92 -15.05
C SER A 83 2.00 10.19 -16.38
N VAL A 84 0.83 9.74 -16.85
CA VAL A 84 0.65 9.09 -18.15
C VAL A 84 1.00 10.06 -19.30
N GLU A 85 0.55 11.31 -19.25
CA GLU A 85 0.86 12.34 -20.24
C GLU A 85 2.37 12.62 -20.35
N ARG A 86 3.07 12.61 -19.24
CA ARG A 86 4.53 12.81 -19.16
C ARG A 86 5.31 11.59 -19.65
N ILE A 87 4.95 10.39 -19.20
CA ILE A 87 5.65 9.13 -19.50
C ILE A 87 5.35 8.64 -20.90
N LYS A 88 4.11 8.83 -21.36
CA LYS A 88 3.56 8.34 -22.65
C LYS A 88 3.79 6.83 -22.78
N PRO A 89 3.15 6.01 -21.92
CA PRO A 89 3.29 4.58 -21.97
C PRO A 89 2.58 3.97 -23.18
N ASP A 90 3.11 2.87 -23.66
CA ASP A 90 2.48 2.05 -24.69
C ASP A 90 1.42 1.13 -24.08
N ILE A 91 1.63 0.73 -22.81
CA ILE A 91 0.80 -0.25 -22.12
C ILE A 91 0.49 0.26 -20.71
N PHE A 92 -0.79 0.17 -20.31
CA PHE A 92 -1.24 0.40 -18.95
C PHE A 92 -1.68 -0.93 -18.32
N VAL A 93 -1.01 -1.36 -17.26
CA VAL A 93 -1.28 -2.65 -16.61
C VAL A 93 -1.95 -2.42 -15.27
N VAL A 94 -2.99 -3.17 -14.99
CA VAL A 94 -3.68 -3.20 -13.70
C VAL A 94 -3.83 -4.65 -13.21
N ASN A 95 -4.04 -4.82 -11.91
CA ASN A 95 -4.59 -6.07 -11.39
C ASN A 95 -6.12 -6.07 -11.54
N GLU A 96 -6.73 -7.24 -11.46
CA GLU A 96 -8.18 -7.43 -11.52
C GLU A 96 -8.96 -6.60 -10.49
N ASP A 97 -8.39 -6.34 -9.30
CA ASP A 97 -8.97 -5.47 -8.27
C ASP A 97 -8.83 -3.97 -8.56
N GLY A 98 -7.98 -3.60 -9.50
CA GLY A 98 -7.78 -2.23 -9.96
C GLY A 98 -8.43 -1.93 -11.33
N ASP A 99 -9.08 -2.90 -11.93
CA ASP A 99 -9.77 -2.77 -13.21
C ASP A 99 -11.01 -1.88 -13.10
N SER A 100 -11.24 -1.04 -14.10
CA SER A 100 -12.44 -0.19 -14.19
C SER A 100 -12.67 0.30 -15.61
N ASP A 101 -13.94 0.48 -15.98
CA ASP A 101 -14.34 0.98 -17.30
C ASP A 101 -13.77 2.37 -17.58
N VAL A 102 -13.69 3.23 -16.57
CA VAL A 102 -13.12 4.58 -16.70
C VAL A 102 -11.66 4.52 -17.16
N LYS A 103 -10.85 3.60 -16.60
CA LYS A 103 -9.46 3.43 -17.03
C LYS A 103 -9.34 2.81 -18.42
N ARG A 104 -10.24 1.87 -18.76
CA ARG A 104 -10.29 1.27 -20.09
C ARG A 104 -10.56 2.34 -21.16
N THR A 105 -11.62 3.12 -20.99
CA THR A 105 -11.98 4.22 -21.88
C THR A 105 -10.84 5.24 -22.01
N PHE A 106 -10.24 5.62 -20.86
CA PHE A 106 -9.09 6.55 -20.84
C PHE A 106 -7.91 6.05 -21.68
N CYS A 107 -7.59 4.76 -21.61
CA CYS A 107 -6.52 4.15 -22.38
C CYS A 107 -6.88 4.02 -23.88
N GLU A 108 -8.10 3.60 -24.18
CA GLU A 108 -8.63 3.47 -25.53
C GLU A 108 -8.58 4.81 -26.30
N GLU A 109 -9.06 5.90 -25.69
CA GLU A 109 -9.02 7.24 -26.26
C GLU A 109 -7.60 7.73 -26.60
N ARG A 110 -6.57 7.14 -25.97
CA ARG A 110 -5.16 7.52 -26.13
C ARG A 110 -4.33 6.50 -26.90
N GLY A 111 -4.96 5.43 -27.37
CA GLY A 111 -4.24 4.34 -28.06
C GLY A 111 -3.27 3.57 -27.16
N ILE A 112 -3.51 3.55 -25.83
CA ILE A 112 -2.71 2.82 -24.86
C ILE A 112 -3.30 1.41 -24.70
N GLU A 113 -2.49 0.38 -24.87
CA GLU A 113 -2.90 -1.01 -24.63
C GLU A 113 -3.24 -1.20 -23.14
N TYR A 114 -4.46 -1.67 -22.82
CA TYR A 114 -4.89 -1.91 -21.45
C TYR A 114 -4.85 -3.39 -21.10
N VAL A 115 -4.06 -3.76 -20.10
CA VAL A 115 -3.83 -5.16 -19.71
C VAL A 115 -4.27 -5.38 -18.27
N VAL A 116 -5.07 -6.41 -18.04
CA VAL A 116 -5.51 -6.84 -16.70
C VAL A 116 -4.80 -8.12 -16.32
N LEU A 117 -4.04 -8.09 -15.23
CA LEU A 117 -3.33 -9.25 -14.69
C LEU A 117 -4.12 -9.86 -13.53
N LYS A 118 -4.06 -11.18 -13.42
CA LYS A 118 -4.54 -11.90 -12.24
C LYS A 118 -3.56 -11.73 -11.09
N ARG A 119 -4.08 -11.63 -9.87
CA ARG A 119 -3.26 -11.55 -8.66
C ARG A 119 -2.75 -12.94 -8.29
N VAL A 120 -1.58 -13.29 -8.76
CA VAL A 120 -0.93 -14.57 -8.46
C VAL A 120 0.31 -14.32 -7.59
N PRO A 121 0.43 -14.94 -6.40
CA PRO A 121 1.65 -14.84 -5.62
C PRO A 121 2.82 -15.52 -6.37
N ASP A 122 4.05 -15.05 -6.13
CA ASP A 122 5.23 -15.72 -6.68
C ASP A 122 5.41 -17.12 -6.05
N ALA A 123 6.09 -18.01 -6.77
CA ALA A 123 6.25 -19.42 -6.36
C ALA A 123 6.79 -19.56 -4.93
N GLY A 124 6.10 -20.35 -4.12
CA GLY A 124 6.46 -20.59 -2.73
C GLY A 124 6.05 -19.49 -1.74
N LEU A 125 5.35 -18.45 -2.19
CA LEU A 125 4.87 -17.37 -1.33
C LEU A 125 3.34 -17.43 -1.16
N GLU A 126 2.88 -17.03 0.02
CA GLU A 126 1.45 -16.85 0.28
C GLU A 126 0.90 -15.57 -0.36
N ALA A 127 -0.39 -15.60 -0.70
CA ALA A 127 -1.10 -14.39 -1.13
C ALA A 127 -1.11 -13.35 0.00
N ARG A 128 -0.69 -12.13 -0.31
CA ARG A 128 -0.66 -11.01 0.64
C ARG A 128 -1.46 -9.83 0.13
N SER A 129 -2.12 -9.13 1.03
CA SER A 129 -2.74 -7.83 0.75
C SER A 129 -2.48 -6.87 1.92
N THR A 130 -2.40 -5.58 1.62
CA THR A 130 -2.25 -4.54 2.64
C THR A 130 -3.35 -4.60 3.69
N THR A 131 -4.59 -4.90 3.29
CA THR A 131 -5.73 -5.04 4.21
C THR A 131 -5.51 -6.21 5.17
N ALA A 132 -5.15 -7.38 4.67
CA ALA A 132 -4.89 -8.56 5.50
C ALA A 132 -3.74 -8.31 6.49
N ILE A 133 -2.64 -7.68 6.02
CA ILE A 133 -1.50 -7.34 6.89
C ILE A 133 -1.94 -6.37 8.00
N ARG A 134 -2.70 -5.33 7.68
CA ARG A 134 -3.22 -4.37 8.67
C ARG A 134 -4.10 -5.03 9.71
N THR A 135 -5.00 -5.90 9.30
CA THR A 135 -5.88 -6.65 10.21
C THR A 135 -5.06 -7.55 11.12
N THR A 136 -4.09 -8.30 10.57
CA THR A 136 -3.22 -9.17 11.37
C THR A 136 -2.42 -8.39 12.40
N VAL A 137 -1.87 -7.22 12.06
CA VAL A 137 -1.13 -6.37 13.00
C VAL A 137 -2.05 -5.85 14.09
N LYS A 138 -3.23 -5.32 13.72
CA LYS A 138 -4.21 -4.84 14.70
C LYS A 138 -4.68 -5.94 15.66
N SER A 139 -4.93 -7.15 15.16
CA SER A 139 -5.42 -8.27 15.96
C SER A 139 -4.36 -8.91 16.88
N ARG A 140 -3.08 -8.58 16.69
CA ARG A 140 -1.98 -9.12 17.51
C ARG A 140 -1.47 -8.18 18.60
N LEU A 141 -1.94 -6.95 18.64
CA LEU A 141 -1.57 -6.02 19.70
C LEU A 141 -2.40 -6.35 20.96
N PRO A 142 -1.77 -6.78 22.06
CA PRO A 142 -2.50 -7.01 23.30
C PRO A 142 -3.03 -5.69 23.83
N PHE A 143 -4.28 -5.68 24.26
CA PHE A 143 -4.84 -4.58 25.03
C PHE A 143 -4.54 -4.79 26.52
N ARG A 144 -4.18 -3.72 27.20
CA ARG A 144 -4.01 -3.71 28.64
C ARG A 144 -5.16 -2.92 29.26
N LEU A 145 -5.90 -3.57 30.12
CA LEU A 145 -6.89 -2.90 30.96
C LEU A 145 -6.30 -2.69 32.36
N ASP A 146 -6.05 -1.45 32.72
CA ASP A 146 -5.55 -1.08 34.03
C ASP A 146 -6.74 -0.85 34.96
N LEU A 147 -6.92 -1.71 35.95
CA LEU A 147 -8.02 -1.63 36.92
C LEU A 147 -7.70 -0.73 38.10
N ALA A 148 -6.44 -0.68 38.51
CA ALA A 148 -5.97 0.16 39.60
C ALA A 148 -4.45 0.36 39.52
N GLY A 149 -3.95 1.48 40.02
CA GLY A 149 -2.53 1.76 40.16
C GLY A 149 -1.77 1.96 38.84
N THR A 150 -2.43 2.45 37.82
CA THR A 150 -1.91 2.57 36.43
C THR A 150 -0.58 3.30 36.28
N TRP A 151 -0.25 4.22 37.19
CA TRP A 151 0.98 5.01 37.14
C TRP A 151 2.14 4.39 37.95
N ILE A 152 1.86 3.38 38.77
CA ILE A 152 2.86 2.74 39.66
C ILE A 152 3.88 1.89 38.87
N ASP A 153 3.51 1.40 37.71
CA ASP A 153 4.41 0.65 36.82
C ASP A 153 5.45 1.54 36.12
N GLN A 154 5.28 2.87 36.20
CA GLN A 154 6.26 3.80 35.65
C GLN A 154 7.45 3.96 36.64
N PRO A 155 8.70 3.73 36.20
CA PRO A 155 9.88 3.76 37.10
C PRO A 155 10.04 5.07 37.87
N HIS A 156 9.65 6.20 37.28
CA HIS A 156 9.73 7.50 37.92
C HIS A 156 8.67 7.73 38.97
N VAL A 157 7.53 7.02 38.92
CA VAL A 157 6.46 7.07 39.93
C VAL A 157 6.72 6.06 41.03
N SER A 158 7.05 4.81 40.69
CA SER A 158 7.26 3.72 41.68
C SER A 158 8.45 3.97 42.59
N LYS A 159 9.42 4.77 42.17
CA LYS A 159 10.55 5.19 42.97
C LYS A 159 10.13 6.01 44.20
N PHE A 160 9.09 6.80 44.09
CA PHE A 160 8.61 7.71 45.17
C PHE A 160 7.35 7.21 45.83
N HIS A 161 6.55 6.44 45.13
CA HIS A 161 5.26 5.93 45.57
C HIS A 161 5.12 4.44 45.22
N PRO A 162 5.84 3.54 45.97
CA PRO A 162 5.71 2.11 45.77
C PRO A 162 4.29 1.63 46.08
N GLY A 163 3.76 0.76 45.28
CA GLY A 163 2.40 0.24 45.42
C GLY A 163 2.13 -0.96 44.50
N TRP A 164 0.86 -1.32 44.40
CA TRP A 164 0.39 -2.42 43.56
C TRP A 164 -0.37 -1.87 42.37
N ALA A 165 -0.10 -2.41 41.19
CA ALA A 165 -0.91 -2.20 40.00
C ALA A 165 -1.64 -3.51 39.66
N LEU A 166 -2.93 -3.40 39.37
CA LEU A 166 -3.72 -4.52 38.86
C LEU A 166 -4.05 -4.26 37.41
N THR A 167 -3.48 -5.08 36.53
CA THR A 167 -3.68 -4.99 35.10
C THR A 167 -4.17 -6.33 34.55
N ILE A 168 -5.02 -6.27 33.55
CA ILE A 168 -5.46 -7.44 32.78
C ILE A 168 -4.96 -7.27 31.36
N SER A 169 -4.20 -8.25 30.87
CA SER A 169 -3.87 -8.35 29.46
C SER A 169 -5.03 -9.02 28.74
N LEU A 170 -5.59 -8.32 27.75
CA LEU A 170 -6.67 -8.85 26.92
C LEU A 170 -6.10 -9.26 25.56
N GLU A 171 -6.40 -10.47 25.13
CA GLU A 171 -6.14 -10.86 23.75
C GLU A 171 -7.11 -10.11 22.84
N PRO A 172 -6.62 -9.52 21.74
CA PRO A 172 -7.49 -8.85 20.80
C PRO A 172 -8.43 -9.86 20.16
N THR A 173 -9.73 -9.67 20.36
CA THR A 173 -10.76 -10.40 19.64
C THR A 173 -11.08 -9.68 18.33
N ILE A 174 -11.55 -10.42 17.32
CA ILE A 174 -11.89 -9.89 15.99
C ILE A 174 -13.10 -8.93 16.04
N GLU A 175 -13.76 -8.80 17.18
CA GLU A 175 -15.05 -8.15 17.37
C GLU A 175 -14.99 -6.72 17.95
N PHE A 176 -13.83 -6.10 18.02
CA PHE A 176 -13.75 -4.67 18.33
C PHE A 176 -13.84 -3.86 17.03
N GLU A 177 -15.06 -3.47 16.66
CA GLU A 177 -15.31 -2.43 15.66
C GLU A 177 -14.94 -1.02 16.18
#